data_91981e91faa4bcb79e30666d16cce499
#
_entry.id   91981e91faa4bcb79e30666d16cce499
#
_cell.length_a   1.000
_cell.length_b   1.000
_cell.length_c   1.000
_cell.angle_alpha   90.00
_cell.angle_beta   90.00
_cell.angle_gamma   90.00
#
_symmetry.space_group_name_H-M   'P 1'
#
loop_
_entity.id
_entity.type
_entity.pdbx_description
1 polymer ?
#
loop_
_entity_poly.entity_id
_entity_poly.type
_entity_poly.pdbx_seq_one_letter_code
_entity_poly.pdbx_strand_id
1 'polypeptide(L)'
;MLIFVSAKSQKWQPGHFTDVKGITETGFIRPYPGGNGPIKNEGFIEYKQNEKDTPMKLSAGDLQSFVAGKDSFVVAHAPGNETWAKKDLDFVRVVVDEPLKIYATRGAGSGGGGSGIHVSPGFGLSTGGGYGTSYGGGLGISFGGGGGGKSSKMSYYYGSNTAGMQHVTNENFKDIMSEIMGDEPDVVVRIRNGNFRLNNMEKLVEFYKKIRETPSK
;
A
#
# COMPACT_ATOMS: atom_id res chain seq x y z
N MET A 1 -15.60 -19.94 -31.08
CA MET A 1 -14.98 -18.71 -30.58
C MET A 1 -14.86 -18.84 -29.05
N LEU A 2 -13.69 -19.22 -28.53
CA LEU A 2 -13.44 -19.41 -27.10
C LEU A 2 -13.11 -18.06 -26.50
N ILE A 3 -14.00 -17.52 -25.67
CA ILE A 3 -13.77 -16.31 -24.89
C ILE A 3 -12.93 -16.71 -23.67
N PHE A 4 -11.61 -16.46 -23.71
CA PHE A 4 -10.76 -16.55 -22.54
C PHE A 4 -11.10 -15.40 -21.61
N VAL A 5 -11.92 -15.66 -20.60
CA VAL A 5 -12.09 -14.76 -19.45
C VAL A 5 -10.80 -14.83 -18.66
N SER A 6 -9.89 -13.89 -18.88
CA SER A 6 -8.70 -13.70 -18.05
C SER A 6 -9.17 -13.31 -16.64
N ALA A 7 -9.31 -14.28 -15.76
CA ALA A 7 -9.42 -14.00 -14.34
C ALA A 7 -8.17 -13.20 -13.94
N LYS A 8 -8.35 -11.94 -13.55
CA LYS A 8 -7.28 -11.09 -13.01
C LYS A 8 -6.86 -11.64 -11.65
N SER A 9 -6.05 -12.68 -11.68
CA SER A 9 -5.39 -13.24 -10.51
C SER A 9 -4.50 -12.19 -9.89
N GLN A 10 -4.60 -11.99 -8.59
CA GLN A 10 -3.63 -11.19 -7.85
C GLN A 10 -2.24 -11.79 -8.08
N LYS A 11 -1.33 -10.94 -8.58
CA LYS A 11 -0.05 -11.40 -9.10
C LYS A 11 0.91 -11.76 -7.97
N TRP A 12 1.57 -12.90 -8.08
CA TRP A 12 2.72 -13.26 -7.25
C TRP A 12 3.86 -12.28 -7.49
N GLN A 13 4.50 -11.84 -6.42
CA GLN A 13 5.61 -10.89 -6.46
C GLN A 13 6.82 -11.49 -5.74
N PRO A 14 8.04 -11.36 -6.30
CA PRO A 14 9.24 -11.72 -5.57
C PRO A 14 9.34 -10.88 -4.29
N GLY A 15 9.80 -11.49 -3.21
CA GLY A 15 9.86 -10.83 -1.92
C GLY A 15 10.39 -11.72 -0.82
N HIS A 16 10.25 -11.27 0.39
CA HIS A 16 10.60 -12.03 1.58
C HIS A 16 9.67 -11.66 2.73
N PHE A 17 9.56 -12.53 3.71
CA PHE A 17 8.92 -12.23 4.99
C PHE A 17 9.88 -12.46 6.14
N THR A 18 9.64 -11.81 7.26
CA THR A 18 10.29 -12.06 8.54
C THR A 18 9.23 -12.52 9.53
N ASP A 19 9.43 -13.72 10.10
CA ASP A 19 8.52 -14.29 11.09
C ASP A 19 8.70 -13.64 12.48
N VAL A 20 7.84 -14.00 13.42
CA VAL A 20 7.90 -13.49 14.81
C VAL A 20 9.17 -13.89 15.56
N LYS A 21 9.92 -14.88 15.08
CA LYS A 21 11.22 -15.32 15.64
C LYS A 21 12.40 -14.57 15.01
N GLY A 22 12.15 -13.71 14.02
CA GLY A 22 13.18 -12.98 13.29
C GLY A 22 13.81 -13.77 12.14
N ILE A 23 13.24 -14.91 11.75
CA ILE A 23 13.72 -15.71 10.62
C ILE A 23 13.16 -15.10 9.34
N THR A 24 14.07 -14.85 8.36
CA THR A 24 13.68 -14.29 7.06
C THR A 24 13.71 -15.37 5.98
N GLU A 25 12.61 -15.50 5.24
CA GLU A 25 12.50 -16.39 4.09
C GLU A 25 12.19 -15.64 2.82
N THR A 26 12.89 -15.97 1.74
CA THR A 26 12.76 -15.35 0.42
C THR A 26 11.97 -16.26 -0.52
N GLY A 27 11.13 -15.66 -1.36
CA GLY A 27 10.32 -16.41 -2.32
C GLY A 27 9.35 -15.50 -3.07
N PHE A 28 8.14 -15.98 -3.25
CA PHE A 28 7.05 -15.25 -3.91
C PHE A 28 5.91 -15.02 -2.95
N ILE A 29 5.44 -13.78 -2.88
CA ILE A 29 4.37 -13.35 -1.98
C ILE A 29 3.19 -12.86 -2.78
N ARG A 30 1.99 -13.21 -2.32
CA ARG A 30 0.73 -12.62 -2.73
C ARG A 30 0.14 -11.86 -1.53
N PRO A 31 0.26 -10.53 -1.49
CA PRO A 31 0.00 -9.74 -0.28
C PRO A 31 -1.48 -9.60 0.09
N TYR A 32 -2.39 -9.82 -0.84
CA TYR A 32 -3.84 -9.67 -0.61
C TYR A 32 -4.60 -10.85 -1.20
N PRO A 33 -4.39 -12.06 -0.68
CA PRO A 33 -5.09 -13.23 -1.19
C PRO A 33 -6.59 -13.15 -0.89
N GLY A 34 -7.40 -13.75 -1.75
CA GLY A 34 -8.83 -13.87 -1.51
C GLY A 34 -9.15 -15.00 -0.53
N GLY A 35 -10.39 -15.01 -0.01
CA GLY A 35 -10.87 -16.05 0.87
C GLY A 35 -10.50 -15.84 2.34
N ASN A 36 -10.53 -16.92 3.12
CA ASN A 36 -10.27 -16.89 4.56
C ASN A 36 -8.81 -17.24 4.87
N GLY A 37 -8.24 -16.52 5.82
CA GLY A 37 -6.93 -16.81 6.40
C GLY A 37 -6.96 -18.01 7.35
N PRO A 38 -5.78 -18.44 7.83
CA PRO A 38 -5.67 -19.51 8.82
C PRO A 38 -6.30 -19.10 10.15
N ILE A 39 -6.13 -17.84 10.56
CA ILE A 39 -6.64 -17.31 11.81
C ILE A 39 -7.78 -16.33 11.51
N LYS A 40 -8.89 -16.49 12.21
CA LYS A 40 -10.05 -15.60 12.11
C LYS A 40 -9.69 -14.21 12.64
N ASN A 41 -10.20 -13.18 11.98
CA ASN A 41 -9.96 -11.77 12.33
C ASN A 41 -8.50 -11.32 12.18
N GLU A 42 -7.67 -12.08 11.48
CA GLU A 42 -6.32 -11.65 11.11
C GLU A 42 -6.16 -11.48 9.61
N GLY A 43 -5.27 -10.56 9.23
CA GLY A 43 -4.73 -10.49 7.89
C GLY A 43 -3.88 -11.71 7.58
N PHE A 44 -3.72 -12.04 6.30
CA PHE A 44 -2.82 -13.10 5.87
C PHE A 44 -2.25 -12.81 4.49
N ILE A 45 -1.12 -13.41 4.22
CA ILE A 45 -0.50 -13.45 2.90
C ILE A 45 -0.46 -14.89 2.41
N GLU A 46 -0.26 -15.08 1.13
CA GLU A 46 0.18 -16.36 0.59
C GLU A 46 1.64 -16.27 0.18
N TYR A 47 2.38 -17.30 0.53
CA TYR A 47 3.81 -17.43 0.26
C TYR A 47 4.10 -18.77 -0.44
N LYS A 48 5.09 -18.77 -1.31
CA LYS A 48 5.71 -19.97 -1.87
C LYS A 48 7.20 -19.71 -2.10
N GLN A 49 8.01 -20.70 -1.83
CA GLN A 49 9.46 -20.57 -1.98
C GLN A 49 9.85 -20.52 -3.45
N ASN A 50 9.24 -21.36 -4.27
CA ASN A 50 9.47 -21.44 -5.73
C ASN A 50 8.16 -21.24 -6.49
N GLU A 51 8.24 -20.88 -7.77
CA GLU A 51 7.05 -20.63 -8.60
C GLU A 51 6.08 -21.81 -8.69
N LYS A 52 6.61 -23.04 -8.64
CA LYS A 52 5.83 -24.28 -8.80
C LYS A 52 5.31 -24.84 -7.47
N ASP A 53 5.73 -24.29 -6.34
CA ASP A 53 5.34 -24.81 -5.03
C ASP A 53 3.88 -24.54 -4.74
N THR A 54 3.29 -25.39 -3.90
CA THR A 54 1.96 -25.15 -3.33
C THR A 54 2.03 -23.98 -2.37
N PRO A 55 1.17 -22.95 -2.52
CA PRO A 55 1.16 -21.82 -1.61
C PRO A 55 0.81 -22.21 -0.20
N MET A 56 1.50 -21.64 0.77
CA MET A 56 1.12 -21.64 2.17
C MET A 56 0.54 -20.30 2.59
N LYS A 57 -0.37 -20.29 3.54
CA LYS A 57 -0.98 -19.10 4.11
C LYS A 57 -0.29 -18.77 5.43
N LEU A 58 0.16 -17.53 5.58
CA LEU A 58 0.81 -17.02 6.78
C LEU A 58 -0.04 -15.89 7.35
N SER A 59 -0.48 -16.02 8.60
CA SER A 59 -1.27 -15.03 9.30
C SER A 59 -0.43 -13.85 9.78
N ALA A 60 -1.05 -12.73 10.03
CA ALA A 60 -0.38 -11.55 10.57
C ALA A 60 0.27 -11.85 11.93
N GLY A 61 -0.36 -12.67 12.77
CA GLY A 61 0.21 -13.08 14.05
C GLY A 61 1.48 -13.95 13.97
N ASP A 62 1.77 -14.54 12.80
CA ASP A 62 2.97 -15.35 12.58
C ASP A 62 4.16 -14.52 12.08
N LEU A 63 3.93 -13.26 11.68
CA LEU A 63 4.89 -12.42 10.98
C LEU A 63 5.18 -11.12 11.74
N GLN A 64 6.37 -10.56 11.50
CA GLN A 64 6.70 -9.18 11.84
C GLN A 64 6.49 -8.26 10.64
N SER A 65 6.95 -8.69 9.47
CA SER A 65 6.94 -7.90 8.25
C SER A 65 7.07 -8.75 7.00
N PHE A 66 6.76 -8.15 5.85
CA PHE A 66 7.12 -8.73 4.55
C PHE A 66 7.36 -7.63 3.50
N VAL A 67 8.08 -8.00 2.45
CA VAL A 67 8.27 -7.21 1.24
C VAL A 67 7.69 -7.98 0.07
N ALA A 68 6.88 -7.33 -0.74
CA ALA A 68 6.34 -7.89 -1.98
C ALA A 68 6.61 -6.91 -3.13
N GLY A 69 7.51 -7.29 -4.03
CA GLY A 69 8.00 -6.40 -5.08
C GLY A 69 8.76 -5.20 -4.49
N LYS A 70 8.17 -4.01 -4.58
CA LYS A 70 8.77 -2.77 -4.06
C LYS A 70 8.09 -2.26 -2.79
N ASP A 71 7.04 -2.91 -2.35
CA ASP A 71 6.26 -2.48 -1.20
C ASP A 71 6.66 -3.26 0.06
N SER A 72 6.91 -2.52 1.13
CA SER A 72 7.17 -3.05 2.47
C SER A 72 5.90 -2.98 3.31
N PHE A 73 5.69 -4.02 4.10
CA PHE A 73 4.54 -4.16 4.98
C PHE A 73 4.99 -4.58 6.38
N VAL A 74 4.33 -4.03 7.37
CA VAL A 74 4.52 -4.40 8.77
C VAL A 74 3.19 -4.76 9.39
N VAL A 75 3.25 -5.58 10.41
CA VAL A 75 2.05 -5.99 11.16
C VAL A 75 1.63 -4.87 12.11
N ALA A 76 0.33 -4.65 12.20
CA ALA A 76 -0.24 -3.64 13.07
C ALA A 76 -1.63 -4.02 13.57
N HIS A 77 -1.96 -3.55 14.76
CA HIS A 77 -3.34 -3.45 15.25
C HIS A 77 -3.96 -2.14 14.74
N ALA A 78 -5.26 -2.17 14.48
CA ALA A 78 -5.99 -0.95 14.22
C ALA A 78 -5.93 -0.03 15.47
N PRO A 79 -5.66 1.28 15.30
CA PRO A 79 -5.52 2.16 16.46
C PRO A 79 -6.85 2.38 17.16
N GLY A 80 -6.80 2.50 18.48
CA GLY A 80 -7.97 2.73 19.31
C GLY A 80 -9.00 1.60 19.22
N ASN A 81 -10.26 1.98 18.94
CA ASN A 81 -11.37 1.02 18.76
C ASN A 81 -11.71 0.77 17.29
N GLU A 82 -10.82 1.12 16.36
CA GLU A 82 -11.02 0.88 14.94
C GLU A 82 -10.79 -0.59 14.60
N THR A 83 -11.35 -1.02 13.48
CA THR A 83 -11.04 -2.33 12.86
C THR A 83 -10.83 -2.16 11.38
N TRP A 84 -9.89 -2.88 10.80
CA TRP A 84 -9.66 -2.87 9.37
C TRP A 84 -10.34 -4.06 8.70
N ALA A 85 -11.48 -3.79 8.05
CA ALA A 85 -12.27 -4.84 7.39
C ALA A 85 -12.61 -6.03 8.31
N LYS A 86 -12.97 -5.73 9.57
CA LYS A 86 -13.27 -6.71 10.64
C LYS A 86 -12.06 -7.54 11.10
N LYS A 87 -10.87 -7.02 10.93
CA LYS A 87 -9.63 -7.63 11.42
C LYS A 87 -9.08 -6.82 12.57
N ASP A 88 -8.60 -7.52 13.58
CA ASP A 88 -7.96 -6.92 14.75
C ASP A 88 -6.46 -6.73 14.52
N LEU A 89 -5.87 -7.60 13.68
CA LEU A 89 -4.47 -7.60 13.30
C LEU A 89 -4.37 -7.75 11.77
N ASP A 90 -3.68 -6.84 11.12
CA ASP A 90 -3.50 -6.88 9.65
C ASP A 90 -2.15 -6.26 9.28
N PHE A 91 -1.88 -6.21 8.00
CA PHE A 91 -0.70 -5.60 7.42
C PHE A 91 -0.97 -4.18 6.97
N VAL A 92 -0.10 -3.27 7.35
CA VAL A 92 -0.05 -1.90 6.85
C VAL A 92 1.17 -1.72 5.96
N ARG A 93 0.98 -1.06 4.83
CA ARG A 93 2.08 -0.73 3.92
C ARG A 93 2.84 0.47 4.47
N VAL A 94 4.16 0.39 4.50
CA VAL A 94 5.03 1.52 4.79
C VAL A 94 5.14 2.38 3.54
N VAL A 95 4.58 3.58 3.58
CA VAL A 95 4.51 4.51 2.44
C VAL A 95 5.71 5.45 2.42
N VAL A 96 6.04 5.98 3.60
CA VAL A 96 7.24 6.79 3.87
C VAL A 96 7.92 6.18 5.09
N ASP A 97 9.21 5.88 4.95
CA ASP A 97 10.05 5.28 5.99
C ASP A 97 11.09 6.29 6.49
N GLU A 98 10.62 7.25 7.26
CA GLU A 98 11.40 8.27 7.96
C GLU A 98 11.24 8.06 9.48
N PRO A 99 11.93 8.80 10.35
CA PRO A 99 11.74 8.68 11.80
C PRO A 99 10.26 8.75 12.22
N LEU A 100 9.47 9.62 11.57
CA LEU A 100 8.02 9.61 11.63
C LEU A 100 7.49 9.00 10.32
N LYS A 101 6.97 7.79 10.40
CA LYS A 101 6.57 6.99 9.24
C LYS A 101 5.14 7.29 8.81
N ILE A 102 4.86 7.07 7.52
CA ILE A 102 3.49 7.01 6.99
C ILE A 102 3.16 5.57 6.65
N TYR A 103 2.03 5.12 7.18
CA TYR A 103 1.45 3.81 6.90
C TYR A 103 0.16 3.97 6.10
N ALA A 104 -0.14 2.99 5.27
CA ALA A 104 -1.39 2.94 4.53
C ALA A 104 -2.05 1.58 4.68
N THR A 105 -3.36 1.59 4.88
CA THR A 105 -4.21 0.40 4.84
C THR A 105 -5.47 0.66 4.04
N ARG A 106 -6.15 -0.39 3.66
CA ARG A 106 -7.50 -0.26 3.10
C ARG A 106 -8.45 0.09 4.21
N GLY A 107 -9.13 1.24 4.08
CA GLY A 107 -10.10 1.68 5.06
C GLY A 107 -11.18 0.65 5.29
N ALA A 108 -11.69 0.60 6.52
CA ALA A 108 -12.88 -0.16 6.91
C ALA A 108 -14.11 0.48 6.24
N GLY A 109 -14.27 0.24 4.97
CA GLY A 109 -15.35 0.78 4.17
C GLY A 109 -15.93 -0.30 3.29
N SER A 110 -17.00 -0.95 3.78
CA SER A 110 -17.90 -1.78 2.99
C SER A 110 -17.41 -3.18 2.65
N GLY A 111 -18.05 -4.14 3.29
CA GLY A 111 -17.89 -5.56 3.03
C GLY A 111 -18.11 -5.93 1.58
N GLY A 112 -17.42 -6.95 1.16
CA GLY A 112 -17.73 -7.74 -0.03
C GLY A 112 -16.84 -7.48 -1.22
N GLY A 113 -16.01 -8.42 -1.55
CA GLY A 113 -15.37 -8.57 -2.86
C GLY A 113 -13.94 -8.05 -2.96
N GLY A 114 -13.01 -8.96 -3.07
CA GLY A 114 -11.59 -8.70 -3.25
C GLY A 114 -11.29 -7.78 -4.44
N SER A 115 -10.96 -6.54 -4.13
CA SER A 115 -10.36 -5.62 -5.11
C SER A 115 -8.87 -5.56 -4.84
N GLY A 116 -8.10 -6.28 -5.65
CA GLY A 116 -6.64 -6.27 -5.60
C GLY A 116 -6.08 -4.87 -5.82
N ILE A 117 -5.04 -4.53 -5.07
CA ILE A 117 -4.14 -3.47 -5.47
C ILE A 117 -3.41 -3.99 -6.70
N HIS A 118 -3.62 -3.35 -7.85
CA HIS A 118 -2.83 -3.61 -9.03
C HIS A 118 -1.57 -2.77 -8.95
N VAL A 119 -0.48 -3.37 -8.52
CA VAL A 119 0.85 -2.86 -8.83
C VAL A 119 1.14 -3.31 -10.26
N SER A 120 1.00 -2.43 -11.20
CA SER A 120 1.48 -2.65 -12.56
C SER A 120 2.89 -2.10 -12.67
N PRO A 121 3.92 -2.93 -12.88
CA PRO A 121 5.13 -2.47 -13.50
C PRO A 121 4.78 -2.33 -15.00
N GLY A 122 4.33 -1.16 -15.41
CA GLY A 122 3.81 -0.99 -16.77
C GLY A 122 4.15 0.37 -17.30
N PHE A 123 5.00 0.40 -18.29
CA PHE A 123 4.90 1.33 -19.39
C PHE A 123 3.50 1.16 -20.00
N GLY A 124 2.57 1.99 -19.64
CA GLY A 124 1.22 2.01 -20.16
C GLY A 124 0.94 3.38 -20.76
N LEU A 125 1.08 3.49 -22.08
CA LEU A 125 0.42 4.51 -22.85
C LEU A 125 -1.10 4.35 -22.67
N SER A 126 -1.70 5.17 -21.83
CA SER A 126 -3.15 5.30 -21.75
C SER A 126 -3.57 6.44 -22.68
N THR A 127 -3.97 6.09 -23.90
CA THR A 127 -4.72 6.98 -24.79
C THR A 127 -6.20 6.89 -24.42
N GLY A 128 -6.62 7.69 -23.45
CA GLY A 128 -8.02 7.98 -23.18
C GLY A 128 -8.31 9.41 -23.58
N GLY A 129 -9.21 9.64 -24.54
CA GLY A 129 -9.49 10.91 -25.16
C GLY A 129 -9.82 12.03 -24.18
N GLY A 130 -9.04 13.09 -24.27
CA GLY A 130 -9.18 14.34 -23.51
C GLY A 130 -7.80 14.96 -23.31
N TYR A 131 -7.51 15.98 -24.08
CA TYR A 131 -6.31 16.82 -24.14
C TYR A 131 -5.38 16.78 -22.92
N GLY A 132 -4.20 16.14 -23.06
CA GLY A 132 -3.13 16.19 -22.08
C GLY A 132 -2.19 14.99 -22.16
N THR A 133 -1.11 15.09 -22.94
CA THR A 133 0.00 14.13 -22.93
C THR A 133 0.81 14.29 -21.64
N SER A 134 0.71 13.35 -20.71
CA SER A 134 1.62 13.25 -19.57
C SER A 134 2.70 12.23 -19.88
N TYR A 135 3.91 12.66 -20.12
CA TYR A 135 5.12 11.86 -20.02
C TYR A 135 5.47 11.71 -18.54
N GLY A 136 5.36 10.51 -17.99
CA GLY A 136 5.73 10.22 -16.62
C GLY A 136 6.02 8.73 -16.48
N GLY A 137 7.30 8.34 -16.56
CA GLY A 137 7.76 7.04 -16.12
C GLY A 137 7.71 6.97 -14.59
N GLY A 138 6.56 6.64 -14.03
CA GLY A 138 6.33 6.45 -12.61
C GLY A 138 5.64 5.12 -12.40
N LEU A 139 5.97 4.44 -11.31
CA LEU A 139 5.27 3.23 -10.88
C LEU A 139 3.81 3.62 -10.58
N GLY A 140 2.97 3.47 -11.61
CA GLY A 140 1.55 3.76 -11.49
C GLY A 140 0.89 2.71 -10.60
N ILE A 141 0.63 3.05 -9.36
CA ILE A 141 -0.37 2.32 -8.58
C ILE A 141 -1.72 2.74 -9.14
N SER A 142 -2.18 2.01 -10.15
CA SER A 142 -3.50 2.20 -10.70
C SER A 142 -4.52 1.56 -9.78
N PHE A 143 -5.17 2.35 -8.95
CA PHE A 143 -6.39 1.91 -8.28
C PHE A 143 -7.48 1.82 -9.33
N GLY A 144 -7.76 0.58 -9.78
CA GLY A 144 -8.65 0.28 -10.88
C GLY A 144 -10.01 0.98 -10.77
N GLY A 145 -10.17 2.05 -11.53
CA GLY A 145 -11.44 2.60 -11.91
C GLY A 145 -11.96 1.81 -13.12
N GLY A 146 -12.90 0.94 -12.87
CA GLY A 146 -13.60 0.18 -13.91
C GLY A 146 -14.87 -0.39 -13.36
N GLY A 147 -15.97 0.30 -13.53
CA GLY A 147 -17.35 -0.17 -13.26
C GLY A 147 -17.79 0.01 -11.83
N GLY A 148 -18.64 0.98 -11.54
CA GLY A 148 -19.69 1.14 -10.52
C GLY A 148 -19.53 0.58 -9.11
N GLY A 149 -18.35 0.15 -8.67
CA GLY A 149 -18.07 -0.33 -7.33
C GLY A 149 -17.42 0.78 -6.50
N LYS A 150 -17.90 1.00 -5.29
CA LYS A 150 -17.30 1.92 -4.31
C LYS A 150 -15.82 1.60 -4.17
N SER A 151 -14.94 2.47 -4.67
CA SER A 151 -13.49 2.43 -4.46
C SER A 151 -13.22 2.31 -2.96
N SER A 152 -12.55 1.26 -2.53
CA SER A 152 -12.12 1.13 -1.13
C SER A 152 -11.17 2.28 -0.82
N LYS A 153 -11.62 3.19 0.01
CA LYS A 153 -10.87 4.38 0.39
C LYS A 153 -9.64 3.95 1.18
N MET A 154 -8.45 4.42 0.80
CA MET A 154 -7.24 4.22 1.59
C MET A 154 -7.31 5.07 2.85
N SER A 155 -6.91 4.49 3.97
CA SER A 155 -6.67 5.19 5.22
C SER A 155 -5.17 5.29 5.46
N TYR A 156 -4.73 6.46 5.93
CA TYR A 156 -3.34 6.73 6.22
C TYR A 156 -3.15 7.00 7.70
N TYR A 157 -2.05 6.52 8.22
CA TYR A 157 -1.65 6.69 9.62
C TYR A 157 -0.21 7.16 9.68
N TYR A 158 0.17 7.82 10.76
CA TYR A 158 1.54 8.27 11.01
C TYR A 158 1.98 7.90 12.42
N GLY A 159 3.26 7.66 12.60
CA GLY A 159 3.85 7.31 13.89
C GLY A 159 5.29 6.82 13.73
N SER A 160 6.06 6.82 14.81
CA SER A 160 7.41 6.25 14.81
C SER A 160 7.41 4.72 14.69
N ASN A 161 6.30 4.10 15.10
CA ASN A 161 6.04 2.67 14.99
C ASN A 161 4.53 2.41 14.89
N THR A 162 4.15 1.15 14.68
CA THR A 162 2.73 0.77 14.53
C THR A 162 1.92 0.79 15.82
N ALA A 163 2.56 0.70 16.98
CA ALA A 163 1.86 0.66 18.26
C ALA A 163 1.26 2.04 18.65
N GLY A 164 1.93 3.12 18.27
CA GLY A 164 1.51 4.49 18.57
C GLY A 164 0.99 5.26 17.37
N MET A 165 0.66 4.59 16.26
CA MET A 165 0.22 5.29 15.06
C MET A 165 -1.14 5.97 15.25
N GLN A 166 -1.28 7.13 14.61
CA GLN A 166 -2.47 7.97 14.63
C GLN A 166 -2.99 8.20 13.21
N HIS A 167 -4.28 8.47 13.09
CA HIS A 167 -4.92 8.68 11.81
C HIS A 167 -4.51 10.02 11.17
N VAL A 168 -4.15 10.00 9.90
CA VAL A 168 -3.98 11.21 9.09
C VAL A 168 -5.36 11.65 8.63
N THR A 169 -5.80 12.81 9.09
CA THR A 169 -7.08 13.44 8.75
C THR A 169 -6.88 14.65 7.82
N ASN A 170 -7.95 15.21 7.29
CA ASN A 170 -7.84 16.43 6.49
C ASN A 170 -7.32 17.62 7.32
N GLU A 171 -7.64 17.62 8.63
CA GLU A 171 -7.29 18.68 9.58
C GLU A 171 -5.78 18.67 9.88
N ASN A 172 -5.20 17.48 10.13
CA ASN A 172 -3.79 17.36 10.52
C ASN A 172 -2.84 17.10 9.33
N PHE A 173 -3.38 16.82 8.13
CA PHE A 173 -2.60 16.43 6.96
C PHE A 173 -1.44 17.39 6.66
N LYS A 174 -1.71 18.70 6.63
CA LYS A 174 -0.70 19.70 6.25
C LYS A 174 0.46 19.74 7.24
N ASP A 175 0.15 19.69 8.51
CA ASP A 175 1.16 19.80 9.58
C ASP A 175 2.02 18.53 9.61
N ILE A 176 1.38 17.35 9.63
CA ILE A 176 2.07 16.07 9.67
C ILE A 176 2.93 15.85 8.42
N MET A 177 2.40 16.12 7.22
CA MET A 177 3.17 15.91 6.01
C MET A 177 4.30 16.95 5.85
N SER A 178 4.10 18.19 6.34
CA SER A 178 5.17 19.19 6.36
C SER A 178 6.29 18.84 7.35
N GLU A 179 5.97 18.16 8.46
CA GLU A 179 6.94 17.67 9.42
C GLU A 179 7.74 16.49 8.82
N ILE A 180 7.06 15.48 8.30
CA ILE A 180 7.69 14.26 7.76
C ILE A 180 8.58 14.56 6.55
N MET A 181 8.15 15.49 5.70
CA MET A 181 8.85 15.86 4.46
C MET A 181 9.62 17.18 4.59
N GLY A 182 9.95 17.56 5.82
CA GLY A 182 10.60 18.84 6.13
C GLY A 182 12.01 19.01 5.57
N ASP A 183 12.68 17.91 5.22
CA ASP A 183 13.97 17.86 4.52
C ASP A 183 13.90 18.38 3.08
N GLU A 184 12.69 18.46 2.48
CA GLU A 184 12.46 18.93 1.12
C GLU A 184 11.58 20.19 1.09
N PRO A 185 12.17 21.41 1.17
CA PRO A 185 11.43 22.68 1.27
C PRO A 185 10.40 22.89 0.16
N ASP A 186 10.71 22.48 -1.08
CA ASP A 186 9.81 22.61 -2.22
C ASP A 186 8.53 21.76 -2.05
N VAL A 187 8.65 20.61 -1.42
CA VAL A 187 7.51 19.75 -1.09
C VAL A 187 6.64 20.41 -0.04
N VAL A 188 7.27 20.94 1.02
CA VAL A 188 6.59 21.63 2.12
C VAL A 188 5.79 22.85 1.61
N VAL A 189 6.39 23.67 0.75
CA VAL A 189 5.71 24.82 0.15
C VAL A 189 4.47 24.37 -0.62
N ARG A 190 4.55 23.30 -1.40
CA ARG A 190 3.41 22.78 -2.17
C ARG A 190 2.31 22.20 -1.27
N ILE A 191 2.66 21.54 -0.17
CA ILE A 191 1.71 21.05 0.81
C ILE A 191 0.94 22.23 1.44
N ARG A 192 1.66 23.23 1.92
CA ARG A 192 1.09 24.42 2.56
C ARG A 192 0.19 25.23 1.62
N ASN A 193 0.56 25.34 0.36
CA ASN A 193 -0.22 25.99 -0.68
C ASN A 193 -1.46 25.19 -1.12
N GLY A 194 -1.66 23.97 -0.59
CA GLY A 194 -2.82 23.14 -0.87
C GLY A 194 -2.79 22.41 -2.22
N ASN A 195 -1.62 22.34 -2.88
CA ASN A 195 -1.42 21.54 -4.09
C ASN A 195 -1.60 20.05 -3.81
N PHE A 196 -1.30 19.63 -2.57
CA PHE A 196 -1.51 18.29 -2.08
C PHE A 196 -2.52 18.28 -0.94
N ARG A 197 -3.32 17.20 -0.91
CA ARG A 197 -4.36 16.95 0.09
C ARG A 197 -4.39 15.46 0.40
N LEU A 198 -5.08 15.06 1.46
CA LEU A 198 -5.21 13.65 1.86
C LEU A 198 -5.75 12.75 0.72
N ASN A 199 -6.66 13.25 -0.10
CA ASN A 199 -7.23 12.47 -1.21
C ASN A 199 -6.28 12.22 -2.38
N ASN A 200 -5.14 12.92 -2.44
CA ASN A 200 -4.09 12.69 -3.41
C ASN A 200 -2.73 12.40 -2.77
N MET A 201 -2.74 11.79 -1.59
CA MET A 201 -1.56 11.39 -0.82
C MET A 201 -0.53 10.63 -1.67
N GLU A 202 -0.96 9.69 -2.51
CA GLU A 202 -0.06 8.91 -3.37
C GLU A 202 0.75 9.81 -4.31
N LYS A 203 0.14 10.86 -4.86
CA LYS A 203 0.84 11.83 -5.73
C LYS A 203 1.88 12.65 -4.95
N LEU A 204 1.56 12.99 -3.70
CA LEU A 204 2.52 13.68 -2.82
C LEU A 204 3.73 12.79 -2.55
N VAL A 205 3.49 11.53 -2.16
CA VAL A 205 4.56 10.58 -1.86
C VAL A 205 5.44 10.32 -3.09
N GLU A 206 4.82 10.15 -4.26
CA GLU A 206 5.55 9.97 -5.52
C GLU A 206 6.42 11.19 -5.84
N PHE A 207 5.87 12.40 -5.66
CA PHE A 207 6.59 13.65 -5.87
C PHE A 207 7.79 13.77 -4.90
N TYR A 208 7.59 13.49 -3.61
CA TYR A 208 8.63 13.51 -2.60
C TYR A 208 9.76 12.53 -2.93
N LYS A 209 9.44 11.27 -3.22
CA LYS A 209 10.43 10.26 -3.61
C LYS A 209 11.23 10.68 -4.84
N LYS A 210 10.56 11.24 -5.84
CA LYS A 210 11.23 11.71 -7.07
C LYS A 210 12.23 12.84 -6.81
N ILE A 211 11.92 13.77 -5.91
CA ILE A 211 12.86 14.84 -5.56
C ILE A 211 14.09 14.26 -4.87
N ARG A 212 13.91 13.35 -3.90
CA ARG A 212 15.02 12.72 -3.18
C ARG A 212 15.91 11.81 -4.05
N GLU A 213 15.34 11.21 -5.09
CA GLU A 213 16.10 10.41 -6.06
C GLU A 213 16.89 11.27 -7.06
N THR A 214 16.56 12.57 -7.16
CA THR A 214 17.25 13.49 -8.08
C THR A 214 18.37 14.20 -7.33
N PRO A 215 19.67 13.94 -7.63
CA PRO A 215 20.78 14.60 -6.94
C PRO A 215 20.63 16.12 -7.09
N SER A 216 20.67 16.85 -5.98
CA SER A 216 20.82 18.32 -6.00
C SER A 216 22.09 18.67 -6.76
N LYS A 217 21.98 19.45 -7.84
CA LYS A 217 23.13 19.98 -8.57
C LYS A 217 23.81 21.08 -7.77
#